data_5bd980e93c6a2ceb368641b6f4824978
#
_entry.id   5bd980e93c6a2ceb368641b6f4824978
#
_cell.length_a   1.000
_cell.length_b   1.000
_cell.length_c   1.000
_cell.angle_alpha   90.00
_cell.angle_beta   90.00
_cell.angle_gamma   90.00
#
_symmetry.space_group_name_H-M   'P 1'
#
loop_
_entity.id
_entity.type
_entity.pdbx_description
1 polymer ?
#
loop_
_entity_poly.entity_id
_entity_poly.type
_entity_poly.pdbx_seq_one_letter_code
_entity_poly.pdbx_strand_id
1 'polypeptide(L)'
;MATRILIPGLLVLSALLGACSEPPAPESVAPVTDAAAPPAATAQAALDAFFTTSTDRWVEANPDQAIVSGYFQGERQDALERQLTPRTRDYQLQRFAQAREVLDGLAQQDLTQATPVQQLSAGLLQWQLEMGLTDEPFLDYIAWPLNQFNGANVSLPNSLTVQQPLLDARDADNYVARLQLVDDRLREAIADAAARAERGVVPPAFILRSTVAQLQQFIASAPEANPLVTTLADKAAALTDLPASERDALLARATTIVTNEIIPAWQAAIAELERQLPLATEDAGLWRFADGAAIYRQQLQAFTTTDLTPEAIHEIGLQEVARIEALMDELFRQIGLTQGSILERTAQLDARTAYSRDDAGRAAMSQDIEAFVADALVRSAALFDAMPQTPVVAQPYPQFRWETAAASYTTPPLDGSRPGIFQFPLRDNELMRYEKRSLVYHETVPGHHFQLALITENQELPRFMQMRAFGGNSAITEGWALYAERLADESGWYEGDIESRIGYLDSMLFRARRLVVDTGLHAMGWTRQQAIDYGMPPSEIDRYVVNPGQACAYMIGQLKIVELREKARAALGEQFSLQQFHNVVLGAGVVPLTMLERIVDDYIAAAGA
;
A
#
# COMPACT_ATOMS: atom_id res chain seq x y z
N MET A 1 -1.51 -58.26 30.43
CA MET A 1 -0.61 -59.41 30.34
C MET A 1 0.78 -58.88 30.07
N ALA A 2 1.62 -59.00 31.10
CA ALA A 2 3.02 -58.62 31.09
C ALA A 2 3.89 -59.69 30.48
N THR A 3 4.96 -59.35 29.84
CA THR A 3 6.16 -60.23 29.87
C THR A 3 7.40 -59.36 29.65
N ARG A 4 8.16 -59.24 30.73
CA ARG A 4 9.57 -58.83 30.79
C ARG A 4 10.45 -59.99 30.35
N ILE A 5 11.60 -59.72 29.73
CA ILE A 5 12.77 -60.64 29.74
C ILE A 5 14.01 -59.79 30.04
N LEU A 6 14.75 -60.29 31.05
CA LEU A 6 16.00 -59.81 31.63
C LEU A 6 17.25 -60.51 30.99
N ILE A 7 18.33 -59.77 30.81
CA ILE A 7 19.78 -59.84 31.07
C ILE A 7 20.38 -61.26 31.33
N PRO A 8 21.67 -61.56 30.96
CA PRO A 8 22.88 -61.22 31.71
C PRO A 8 24.11 -60.91 30.83
N GLY A 9 25.10 -60.05 31.14
CA GLY A 9 25.98 -60.00 32.32
C GLY A 9 27.23 -60.88 32.20
N LEU A 10 28.43 -60.31 31.89
CA LEU A 10 29.70 -60.92 32.29
C LEU A 10 30.77 -59.84 32.64
N LEU A 11 31.19 -59.94 33.90
CA LEU A 11 32.37 -59.29 34.44
C LEU A 11 33.64 -60.04 34.00
N VAL A 12 34.71 -59.31 33.65
CA VAL A 12 36.10 -59.77 33.84
C VAL A 12 36.90 -58.67 34.52
N LEU A 13 37.35 -59.02 35.70
CA LEU A 13 38.24 -58.34 36.57
C LEU A 13 39.69 -58.68 36.23
N SER A 14 40.58 -57.72 36.00
CA SER A 14 42.01 -57.92 36.05
C SER A 14 42.66 -56.67 36.67
N ALA A 15 43.15 -56.87 37.87
CA ALA A 15 43.99 -55.96 38.59
C ALA A 15 45.45 -56.06 38.11
N LEU A 16 46.13 -54.94 37.94
CA LEU A 16 47.60 -54.81 38.08
C LEU A 16 48.02 -53.47 38.61
N LEU A 17 48.93 -53.52 39.49
CA LEU A 17 49.49 -52.54 40.43
C LEU A 17 50.24 -51.36 39.77
N GLY A 18 50.07 -50.21 40.33
CA GLY A 18 51.09 -49.33 40.90
C GLY A 18 51.97 -48.51 39.98
N ALA A 19 51.74 -47.22 40.00
CA ALA A 19 52.80 -46.22 40.17
C ALA A 19 52.14 -44.86 40.53
N CYS A 20 52.49 -44.30 41.69
CA CYS A 20 52.15 -42.92 42.06
C CYS A 20 52.93 -41.96 41.15
N SER A 21 52.21 -41.11 40.42
CA SER A 21 52.74 -39.86 39.88
C SER A 21 51.79 -38.75 40.27
N GLU A 22 52.35 -37.66 40.81
CA GLU A 22 51.67 -36.46 41.24
C GLU A 22 50.77 -35.91 40.10
N PRO A 23 49.60 -35.29 40.46
CA PRO A 23 48.77 -34.63 39.45
C PRO A 23 49.48 -33.36 38.96
N PRO A 24 49.43 -33.05 37.65
CA PRO A 24 49.93 -31.77 37.13
C PRO A 24 49.10 -30.64 37.70
N ALA A 25 49.80 -29.53 38.01
CA ALA A 25 49.20 -28.25 38.45
C ALA A 25 48.13 -27.82 37.43
N PRO A 26 47.02 -27.16 37.86
CA PRO A 26 46.02 -26.66 36.95
C PRO A 26 46.65 -25.63 36.00
N GLU A 27 46.58 -25.86 34.71
CA GLU A 27 46.88 -24.86 33.68
C GLU A 27 46.00 -23.63 33.97
N SER A 28 46.66 -22.47 34.15
CA SER A 28 45.97 -21.19 34.24
C SER A 28 45.22 -20.96 32.93
N VAL A 29 43.89 -21.03 32.96
CA VAL A 29 43.04 -20.57 31.88
C VAL A 29 43.33 -19.09 31.73
N ALA A 30 43.96 -18.71 30.61
CA ALA A 30 44.14 -17.31 30.25
C ALA A 30 42.74 -16.67 30.23
N PRO A 31 42.56 -15.44 30.74
CA PRO A 31 41.29 -14.75 30.65
C PRO A 31 40.91 -14.68 29.17
N VAL A 32 39.67 -15.11 28.85
CA VAL A 32 39.05 -14.86 27.56
C VAL A 32 39.07 -13.34 27.40
N THR A 33 39.98 -12.85 26.58
CA THR A 33 39.96 -11.44 26.19
C THR A 33 38.64 -11.21 25.51
N ASP A 34 37.73 -10.46 26.14
CA ASP A 34 36.59 -9.85 25.47
C ASP A 34 37.11 -9.28 24.14
N ALA A 35 36.65 -9.81 23.05
CA ALA A 35 36.98 -9.25 21.74
C ALA A 35 36.47 -7.81 21.76
N ALA A 36 37.39 -6.86 21.69
CA ALA A 36 37.05 -5.45 21.65
C ALA A 36 36.01 -5.21 20.56
N ALA A 37 34.92 -4.52 20.91
CA ALA A 37 33.88 -4.16 19.92
C ALA A 37 34.56 -3.48 18.70
N PRO A 38 34.10 -3.78 17.51
CA PRO A 38 34.66 -3.18 16.30
C PRO A 38 34.55 -1.65 16.36
N PRO A 39 35.46 -0.90 15.73
CA PRO A 39 35.36 0.55 15.65
C PRO A 39 33.98 0.97 15.12
N ALA A 40 33.41 2.06 15.66
CA ALA A 40 32.04 2.54 15.30
C ALA A 40 31.80 2.60 13.79
N ALA A 41 32.74 3.14 13.01
CA ALA A 41 32.64 3.19 11.54
C ALA A 41 32.54 1.79 10.89
N THR A 42 33.16 0.76 11.49
CA THR A 42 33.05 -0.63 10.98
C THR A 42 31.69 -1.26 11.32
N ALA A 43 31.15 -0.98 12.51
CA ALA A 43 29.82 -1.45 12.91
C ALA A 43 28.72 -0.79 12.08
N GLN A 44 28.82 0.52 11.83
CA GLN A 44 27.90 1.26 10.98
C GLN A 44 27.91 0.73 9.54
N ALA A 45 29.09 0.53 8.95
CA ALA A 45 29.20 -0.04 7.60
C ALA A 45 28.67 -1.48 7.50
N ALA A 46 28.84 -2.29 8.55
CA ALA A 46 28.25 -3.63 8.61
C ALA A 46 26.72 -3.60 8.64
N LEU A 47 26.14 -2.67 9.40
CA LEU A 47 24.68 -2.48 9.45
C LEU A 47 24.12 -2.00 8.09
N ASP A 48 24.79 -1.07 7.41
CA ASP A 48 24.37 -0.62 6.07
C ASP A 48 24.46 -1.76 5.04
N ALA A 49 25.51 -2.59 5.12
CA ALA A 49 25.64 -3.78 4.29
C ALA A 49 24.53 -4.81 4.59
N PHE A 50 24.15 -4.97 5.85
CA PHE A 50 23.02 -5.82 6.26
C PHE A 50 21.70 -5.33 5.65
N PHE A 51 21.39 -4.03 5.77
CA PHE A 51 20.19 -3.45 5.15
C PHE A 51 20.18 -3.68 3.64
N THR A 52 21.28 -3.41 2.97
CA THR A 52 21.41 -3.58 1.51
C THR A 52 21.19 -5.03 1.11
N THR A 53 21.91 -5.98 1.74
CA THR A 53 21.82 -7.41 1.39
C THR A 53 20.44 -7.98 1.66
N SER A 54 19.83 -7.60 2.79
CA SER A 54 18.46 -8.03 3.14
C SER A 54 17.44 -7.50 2.15
N THR A 55 17.58 -6.23 1.74
CA THR A 55 16.70 -5.60 0.75
C THR A 55 16.87 -6.25 -0.62
N ASP A 56 18.10 -6.48 -1.07
CA ASP A 56 18.39 -7.14 -2.34
C ASP A 56 17.70 -8.50 -2.45
N ARG A 57 17.88 -9.36 -1.43
CA ARG A 57 17.24 -10.69 -1.39
C ARG A 57 15.72 -10.59 -1.34
N TRP A 58 15.19 -9.60 -0.60
CA TRP A 58 13.76 -9.39 -0.46
C TRP A 58 13.11 -8.96 -1.78
N VAL A 59 13.72 -8.03 -2.50
CA VAL A 59 13.22 -7.50 -3.77
C VAL A 59 13.42 -8.53 -4.89
N GLU A 60 14.54 -9.25 -4.94
CA GLU A 60 14.80 -10.28 -5.94
C GLU A 60 13.77 -11.41 -5.90
N ALA A 61 13.26 -11.75 -4.72
CA ALA A 61 12.19 -12.71 -4.55
C ALA A 61 10.81 -12.21 -5.03
N ASN A 62 10.68 -10.92 -5.36
CA ASN A 62 9.43 -10.29 -5.80
C ASN A 62 9.66 -9.49 -7.10
N PRO A 63 9.64 -10.14 -8.28
CA PRO A 63 9.85 -9.48 -9.56
C PRO A 63 8.94 -8.27 -9.82
N ASP A 64 7.65 -8.33 -9.45
CA ASP A 64 6.74 -7.21 -9.64
C ASP A 64 7.20 -5.97 -8.85
N GLN A 65 7.70 -6.14 -7.62
CA GLN A 65 8.24 -5.05 -6.82
C GLN A 65 9.54 -4.49 -7.41
N ALA A 66 10.43 -5.36 -7.91
CA ALA A 66 11.67 -4.94 -8.55
C ALA A 66 11.41 -4.03 -9.76
N ILE A 67 10.40 -4.37 -10.56
CA ILE A 67 10.00 -3.61 -11.76
C ILE A 67 9.41 -2.25 -11.38
N VAL A 68 8.44 -2.23 -10.48
CA VAL A 68 7.76 -0.97 -10.08
C VAL A 68 8.74 0.03 -9.49
N SER A 69 9.73 -0.45 -8.73
CA SER A 69 10.70 0.41 -8.04
C SER A 69 11.94 0.75 -8.88
N GLY A 70 12.20 0.06 -9.99
CA GLY A 70 13.46 0.18 -10.72
C GLY A 70 14.67 -0.10 -9.82
N TYR A 71 14.56 -1.15 -8.97
CA TYR A 71 15.51 -1.37 -7.88
C TYR A 71 16.89 -1.79 -8.36
N PHE A 72 16.95 -2.75 -9.26
CA PHE A 72 18.20 -3.21 -9.86
C PHE A 72 18.49 -2.47 -11.17
N GLN A 73 19.65 -2.71 -11.74
CA GLN A 73 20.05 -2.18 -13.03
C GLN A 73 20.74 -3.28 -13.88
N GLY A 74 20.77 -3.07 -15.20
CA GLY A 74 21.41 -3.96 -16.15
C GLY A 74 20.80 -5.37 -16.16
N GLU A 75 21.61 -6.39 -16.43
CA GLU A 75 21.18 -7.78 -16.62
C GLU A 75 20.31 -8.34 -15.48
N ARG A 76 20.56 -7.90 -14.23
CA ARG A 76 19.76 -8.35 -13.06
C ARG A 76 18.33 -7.83 -13.13
N GLN A 77 18.15 -6.56 -13.47
CA GLN A 77 16.82 -5.96 -13.67
C GLN A 77 16.12 -6.60 -14.87
N ASP A 78 16.81 -6.73 -16.00
CA ASP A 78 16.30 -7.34 -17.22
C ASP A 78 15.78 -8.76 -16.98
N ALA A 79 16.50 -9.55 -16.18
CA ALA A 79 16.07 -10.91 -15.83
C ALA A 79 14.77 -10.93 -15.01
N LEU A 80 14.56 -9.96 -14.14
CA LEU A 80 13.33 -9.83 -13.33
C LEU A 80 12.16 -9.28 -14.16
N GLU A 81 12.43 -8.41 -15.11
CA GLU A 81 11.42 -7.84 -16.01
C GLU A 81 10.76 -8.85 -16.94
N ARG A 82 11.28 -10.06 -17.02
CA ARG A 82 10.69 -11.20 -17.72
C ARG A 82 9.88 -12.12 -16.83
N GLN A 83 9.75 -11.81 -15.53
CA GLN A 83 9.12 -12.67 -14.53
C GLN A 83 7.87 -12.01 -13.91
N LEU A 84 7.00 -12.83 -13.35
CA LEU A 84 5.88 -12.43 -12.50
C LEU A 84 6.06 -13.05 -11.12
N THR A 85 5.71 -12.32 -10.09
CA THR A 85 5.72 -12.81 -8.71
C THR A 85 4.78 -14.01 -8.56
N PRO A 86 5.23 -15.14 -7.96
CA PRO A 86 4.38 -16.31 -7.71
C PRO A 86 3.18 -15.97 -6.82
N ARG A 87 2.07 -16.70 -7.02
CA ARG A 87 0.82 -16.52 -6.26
C ARG A 87 0.46 -17.74 -5.42
N THR A 88 1.41 -18.66 -5.24
CA THR A 88 1.22 -19.89 -4.46
C THR A 88 1.24 -19.63 -2.96
N ARG A 89 0.53 -20.47 -2.19
CA ARG A 89 0.63 -20.48 -0.72
C ARG A 89 2.07 -20.73 -0.26
N ASP A 90 2.80 -21.62 -0.91
CA ASP A 90 4.20 -21.92 -0.58
C ASP A 90 5.08 -20.67 -0.72
N TYR A 91 4.89 -19.88 -1.76
CA TYR A 91 5.58 -18.61 -1.89
C TYR A 91 5.27 -17.65 -0.73
N GLN A 92 4.01 -17.53 -0.32
CA GLN A 92 3.62 -16.70 0.82
C GLN A 92 4.29 -17.17 2.12
N LEU A 93 4.31 -18.49 2.38
CA LEU A 93 5.01 -19.06 3.54
C LEU A 93 6.54 -18.84 3.48
N GLN A 94 7.14 -18.91 2.30
CA GLN A 94 8.56 -18.58 2.09
C GLN A 94 8.85 -17.11 2.41
N ARG A 95 7.93 -16.19 2.11
CA ARG A 95 8.08 -14.77 2.49
C ARG A 95 8.09 -14.58 4.00
N PHE A 96 7.23 -15.29 4.75
CA PHE A 96 7.27 -15.27 6.22
C PHE A 96 8.56 -15.89 6.77
N ALA A 97 9.05 -16.98 6.19
CA ALA A 97 10.35 -17.55 6.57
C ALA A 97 11.49 -16.54 6.33
N GLN A 98 11.50 -15.87 5.17
CA GLN A 98 12.47 -14.83 4.86
C GLN A 98 12.38 -13.63 5.82
N ALA A 99 11.17 -13.25 6.23
CA ALA A 99 10.99 -12.19 7.23
C ALA A 99 11.65 -12.56 8.57
N ARG A 100 11.50 -13.81 9.03
CA ARG A 100 12.17 -14.32 10.24
C ARG A 100 13.70 -14.32 10.09
N GLU A 101 14.23 -14.78 8.95
CA GLU A 101 15.67 -14.74 8.69
C GLU A 101 16.24 -13.32 8.78
N VAL A 102 15.51 -12.32 8.25
CA VAL A 102 15.94 -10.91 8.32
C VAL A 102 15.89 -10.41 9.76
N LEU A 103 14.84 -10.74 10.53
CA LEU A 103 14.73 -10.37 11.96
C LEU A 103 15.86 -11.00 12.80
N ASP A 104 16.14 -12.29 12.57
CA ASP A 104 17.24 -12.97 13.25
C ASP A 104 18.60 -12.35 12.91
N GLY A 105 18.80 -11.96 11.67
CA GLY A 105 20.00 -11.25 11.23
C GLY A 105 20.10 -9.84 11.82
N LEU A 106 18.98 -9.11 11.93
CA LEU A 106 18.93 -7.79 12.54
C LEU A 106 19.27 -7.85 14.03
N ALA A 107 18.76 -8.86 14.74
CA ALA A 107 19.04 -9.06 16.17
C ALA A 107 20.53 -9.33 16.48
N GLN A 108 21.32 -9.71 15.48
CA GLN A 108 22.77 -9.92 15.61
C GLN A 108 23.61 -8.66 15.32
N GLN A 109 22.97 -7.57 14.86
CA GLN A 109 23.68 -6.32 14.58
C GLN A 109 23.93 -5.53 15.86
N ASP A 110 25.13 -4.94 15.96
CA ASP A 110 25.46 -4.01 17.04
C ASP A 110 24.86 -2.63 16.77
N LEU A 111 23.74 -2.32 17.41
CA LEU A 111 23.06 -1.03 17.30
C LEU A 111 23.59 0.03 18.26
N THR A 112 24.55 -0.30 19.15
CA THR A 112 25.07 0.66 20.15
C THR A 112 25.87 1.79 19.54
N GLN A 113 26.44 1.56 18.35
CA GLN A 113 27.22 2.52 17.58
C GLN A 113 26.47 3.05 16.35
N ALA A 114 25.19 2.68 16.19
CA ALA A 114 24.37 3.08 15.05
C ALA A 114 24.04 4.58 15.09
N THR A 115 24.04 5.22 13.92
CA THR A 115 23.57 6.60 13.78
C THR A 115 22.06 6.70 14.07
N PRO A 116 21.52 7.89 14.37
CA PRO A 116 20.07 8.05 14.56
C PRO A 116 19.23 7.51 13.37
N VAL A 117 19.68 7.74 12.14
CA VAL A 117 19.02 7.21 10.92
C VAL A 117 19.08 5.68 10.88
N GLN A 118 20.21 5.09 11.22
CA GLN A 118 20.35 3.63 11.29
C GLN A 118 19.50 3.00 12.40
N GLN A 119 19.39 3.65 13.57
CA GLN A 119 18.51 3.21 14.65
C GLN A 119 17.03 3.27 14.24
N LEU A 120 16.62 4.37 13.60
CA LEU A 120 15.29 4.52 13.02
C LEU A 120 15.01 3.42 11.98
N SER A 121 15.96 3.20 11.08
CA SER A 121 15.85 2.20 10.01
C SER A 121 15.73 0.77 10.56
N ALA A 122 16.54 0.42 11.56
CA ALA A 122 16.48 -0.87 12.25
C ALA A 122 15.13 -1.07 12.96
N GLY A 123 14.66 -0.07 13.69
CA GLY A 123 13.37 -0.11 14.37
C GLY A 123 12.19 -0.20 13.40
N LEU A 124 12.24 0.50 12.26
CA LEU A 124 11.22 0.40 11.22
C LEU A 124 11.22 -0.99 10.56
N LEU A 125 12.39 -1.50 10.17
CA LEU A 125 12.51 -2.83 9.58
C LEU A 125 11.97 -3.91 10.52
N GLN A 126 12.35 -3.85 11.80
CA GLN A 126 11.83 -4.77 12.81
C GLN A 126 10.30 -4.71 12.87
N TRP A 127 9.74 -3.51 13.02
CA TRP A 127 8.28 -3.33 13.13
C TRP A 127 7.55 -3.85 11.89
N GLN A 128 8.04 -3.54 10.67
CA GLN A 128 7.41 -3.98 9.41
C GLN A 128 7.36 -5.50 9.30
N LEU A 129 8.47 -6.16 9.63
CA LEU A 129 8.55 -7.62 9.56
C LEU A 129 7.75 -8.31 10.67
N GLU A 130 7.81 -7.82 11.90
CA GLU A 130 7.00 -8.34 13.02
C GLU A 130 5.51 -8.19 12.71
N MET A 131 5.08 -7.03 12.23
CA MET A 131 3.68 -6.79 11.85
C MET A 131 3.26 -7.71 10.69
N GLY A 132 4.08 -7.85 9.65
CA GLY A 132 3.80 -8.76 8.55
C GLY A 132 3.67 -10.22 9.00
N LEU A 133 4.44 -10.65 9.98
CA LEU A 133 4.34 -12.01 10.54
C LEU A 133 3.03 -12.27 11.30
N THR A 134 2.35 -11.22 11.77
CA THR A 134 1.03 -11.37 12.41
C THR A 134 -0.07 -11.80 11.42
N ASP A 135 0.15 -11.67 10.12
CA ASP A 135 -0.77 -12.11 9.07
C ASP A 135 -0.75 -13.65 8.87
N GLU A 136 0.34 -14.33 9.22
CA GLU A 136 0.53 -15.75 8.90
C GLU A 136 -0.58 -16.66 9.44
N PRO A 137 -1.04 -16.53 10.70
CA PRO A 137 -2.15 -17.35 11.21
C PRO A 137 -3.48 -17.09 10.48
N PHE A 138 -3.62 -15.92 9.86
CA PHE A 138 -4.86 -15.46 9.25
C PHE A 138 -4.84 -15.44 7.73
N LEU A 139 -3.81 -16.02 7.12
CA LEU A 139 -3.55 -16.00 5.68
C LEU A 139 -4.74 -16.44 4.82
N ASP A 140 -5.57 -17.37 5.31
CA ASP A 140 -6.75 -17.83 4.58
C ASP A 140 -7.89 -16.80 4.53
N TYR A 141 -7.94 -15.86 5.48
CA TYR A 141 -9.04 -14.91 5.68
C TYR A 141 -8.77 -13.52 5.14
N ILE A 142 -7.51 -13.23 4.86
CA ILE A 142 -7.06 -11.95 4.33
C ILE A 142 -6.58 -12.12 2.88
N ALA A 143 -6.49 -11.02 2.13
CA ALA A 143 -5.98 -11.01 0.76
C ALA A 143 -6.59 -12.12 -0.12
N TRP A 144 -7.90 -12.06 -0.38
CA TRP A 144 -8.61 -13.00 -1.24
C TRP A 144 -7.92 -13.16 -2.59
N PRO A 145 -7.55 -14.38 -3.04
CA PRO A 145 -6.78 -14.61 -4.26
C PRO A 145 -7.44 -14.06 -5.52
N LEU A 146 -8.77 -14.12 -5.57
CA LEU A 146 -9.62 -13.58 -6.62
C LEU A 146 -10.67 -12.66 -5.99
N ASN A 147 -10.67 -11.39 -6.35
CA ASN A 147 -11.66 -10.42 -5.92
C ASN A 147 -11.67 -9.21 -6.88
N GLN A 148 -12.71 -8.39 -6.82
CA GLN A 148 -12.92 -7.26 -7.72
C GLN A 148 -11.98 -6.07 -7.49
N PHE A 149 -11.24 -6.03 -6.38
CA PHE A 149 -10.43 -4.88 -6.00
C PHE A 149 -8.93 -5.07 -6.26
N ASN A 150 -8.32 -6.13 -5.71
CA ASN A 150 -6.88 -6.37 -5.76
C ASN A 150 -6.49 -7.84 -6.00
N GLY A 151 -7.44 -8.71 -6.31
CA GLY A 151 -7.18 -10.10 -6.65
C GLY A 151 -6.24 -10.27 -7.85
N ALA A 152 -5.77 -11.49 -8.10
CA ALA A 152 -4.89 -11.80 -9.22
C ALA A 152 -5.49 -11.38 -10.57
N ASN A 153 -6.81 -11.48 -10.72
CA ASN A 153 -7.57 -11.02 -11.88
C ASN A 153 -7.45 -9.51 -12.15
N VAL A 154 -7.10 -8.71 -11.16
CA VAL A 154 -6.87 -7.26 -11.26
C VAL A 154 -5.39 -6.95 -11.31
N SER A 155 -4.61 -7.53 -10.39
CA SER A 155 -3.20 -7.19 -10.23
C SER A 155 -2.32 -7.69 -11.37
N LEU A 156 -2.61 -8.83 -11.98
CA LEU A 156 -1.85 -9.35 -13.14
C LEU A 156 -1.99 -8.45 -14.38
N PRO A 157 -3.20 -8.09 -14.84
CA PRO A 157 -3.32 -7.10 -15.91
C PRO A 157 -2.65 -5.76 -15.59
N ASN A 158 -2.80 -5.24 -14.35
CA ASN A 158 -2.18 -3.98 -13.96
C ASN A 158 -0.65 -4.03 -13.98
N SER A 159 -0.04 -5.16 -13.59
CA SER A 159 1.42 -5.32 -13.60
C SER A 159 2.02 -5.18 -15.00
N LEU A 160 1.27 -5.56 -16.05
CA LEU A 160 1.68 -5.40 -17.44
C LEU A 160 1.25 -4.04 -18.02
N THR A 161 -0.04 -3.70 -17.91
CA THR A 161 -0.59 -2.52 -18.61
C THR A 161 -0.17 -1.20 -18.00
N VAL A 162 0.01 -1.14 -16.67
CA VAL A 162 0.30 0.08 -15.90
C VAL A 162 1.76 0.12 -15.46
N GLN A 163 2.25 -0.94 -14.84
CA GLN A 163 3.52 -0.92 -14.12
C GLN A 163 4.73 -1.29 -14.99
N GLN A 164 4.54 -2.14 -16.02
CA GLN A 164 5.63 -2.54 -16.91
C GLN A 164 6.15 -1.34 -17.70
N PRO A 165 7.45 -0.99 -17.59
CA PRO A 165 8.07 -0.03 -18.51
C PRO A 165 8.05 -0.60 -19.93
N LEU A 166 8.04 0.30 -20.93
CA LEU A 166 8.10 -0.02 -22.34
C LEU A 166 8.80 1.14 -23.02
N LEU A 167 10.14 1.20 -22.83
CA LEU A 167 10.98 2.31 -23.20
C LEU A 167 11.82 1.99 -24.45
N ASP A 168 12.07 0.72 -24.72
CA ASP A 168 12.85 0.22 -25.84
C ASP A 168 12.31 -1.12 -26.40
N ALA A 169 12.92 -1.65 -27.46
CA ALA A 169 12.52 -2.91 -28.09
C ALA A 169 12.68 -4.13 -27.15
N ARG A 170 13.65 -4.10 -26.23
CA ARG A 170 13.86 -5.14 -25.22
C ARG A 170 12.68 -5.19 -24.24
N ASP A 171 12.20 -4.04 -23.79
CA ASP A 171 11.04 -3.95 -22.89
C ASP A 171 9.78 -4.53 -23.56
N ALA A 172 9.63 -4.34 -24.87
CA ALA A 172 8.52 -4.93 -25.62
C ALA A 172 8.59 -6.47 -25.65
N ASP A 173 9.78 -7.07 -25.78
CA ASP A 173 9.97 -8.53 -25.68
C ASP A 173 9.77 -9.01 -24.24
N ASN A 174 10.25 -8.27 -23.23
CA ASN A 174 10.01 -8.54 -21.81
C ASN A 174 8.52 -8.55 -21.46
N TYR A 175 7.75 -7.60 -22.03
CA TYR A 175 6.30 -7.57 -21.87
C TYR A 175 5.64 -8.87 -22.33
N VAL A 176 5.99 -9.35 -23.55
CA VAL A 176 5.43 -10.57 -24.10
C VAL A 176 5.88 -11.81 -23.32
N ALA A 177 7.13 -11.82 -22.82
CA ALA A 177 7.62 -12.88 -21.95
C ALA A 177 6.84 -12.97 -20.63
N ARG A 178 6.53 -11.83 -20.00
CA ARG A 178 5.68 -11.78 -18.79
C ARG A 178 4.24 -12.14 -19.09
N LEU A 179 3.70 -11.69 -20.22
CA LEU A 179 2.35 -12.01 -20.65
C LEU A 179 2.11 -13.53 -20.71
N GLN A 180 3.10 -14.28 -21.15
CA GLN A 180 3.05 -15.74 -21.21
C GLN A 180 2.97 -16.42 -19.83
N LEU A 181 3.36 -15.74 -18.76
CA LEU A 181 3.29 -16.25 -17.39
C LEU A 181 1.96 -15.99 -16.69
N VAL A 182 1.10 -15.14 -17.26
CA VAL A 182 -0.15 -14.70 -16.63
C VAL A 182 -1.10 -15.87 -16.38
N ASP A 183 -1.21 -16.81 -17.31
CA ASP A 183 -2.03 -18.04 -17.17
C ASP A 183 -1.60 -18.83 -15.92
N ASP A 184 -0.30 -19.12 -15.78
CA ASP A 184 0.24 -19.84 -14.64
C ASP A 184 -0.06 -19.13 -13.32
N ARG A 185 0.19 -17.81 -13.25
CA ARG A 185 -0.05 -17.02 -12.03
C ARG A 185 -1.53 -16.95 -11.65
N LEU A 186 -2.41 -16.87 -12.64
CA LEU A 186 -3.86 -16.89 -12.37
C LEU A 186 -4.32 -18.27 -11.90
N ARG A 187 -3.80 -19.36 -12.48
CA ARG A 187 -4.11 -20.74 -12.04
C ARG A 187 -3.64 -21.01 -10.62
N GLU A 188 -2.50 -20.47 -10.21
CA GLU A 188 -2.05 -20.50 -8.81
C GLU A 188 -3.06 -19.83 -7.87
N ALA A 189 -3.58 -18.66 -8.24
CA ALA A 189 -4.60 -17.97 -7.46
C ALA A 189 -5.94 -18.72 -7.43
N ILE A 190 -6.34 -19.35 -8.54
CA ILE A 190 -7.53 -20.22 -8.61
C ILE A 190 -7.38 -21.41 -7.67
N ALA A 191 -6.22 -22.06 -7.66
CA ALA A 191 -5.96 -23.21 -6.80
C ALA A 191 -5.98 -22.83 -5.31
N ASP A 192 -5.43 -21.65 -4.93
CA ASP A 192 -5.51 -21.15 -3.55
C ASP A 192 -6.96 -20.81 -3.17
N ALA A 193 -7.72 -20.16 -4.06
CA ALA A 193 -9.14 -19.88 -3.83
C ALA A 193 -9.97 -21.16 -3.62
N ALA A 194 -9.73 -22.19 -4.44
CA ALA A 194 -10.37 -23.48 -4.31
C ALA A 194 -10.02 -24.17 -2.98
N ALA A 195 -8.74 -24.16 -2.60
CA ALA A 195 -8.27 -24.77 -1.36
C ALA A 195 -8.85 -24.06 -0.11
N ARG A 196 -9.02 -22.74 -0.14
CA ARG A 196 -9.71 -21.97 0.92
C ARG A 196 -11.19 -22.33 0.99
N ALA A 197 -11.86 -22.46 -0.15
CA ALA A 197 -13.27 -22.86 -0.22
C ALA A 197 -13.51 -24.28 0.34
N GLU A 198 -12.59 -25.23 0.14
CA GLU A 198 -12.65 -26.56 0.75
C GLU A 198 -12.57 -26.51 2.29
N ARG A 199 -11.94 -25.48 2.86
CA ARG A 199 -11.90 -25.20 4.31
C ARG A 199 -13.08 -24.37 4.80
N GLY A 200 -14.07 -24.10 3.94
CA GLY A 200 -15.23 -23.28 4.26
C GLY A 200 -14.96 -21.76 4.29
N VAL A 201 -13.85 -21.32 3.72
CA VAL A 201 -13.47 -19.90 3.67
C VAL A 201 -13.71 -19.38 2.27
N VAL A 202 -14.85 -18.73 2.06
CA VAL A 202 -15.27 -18.15 0.78
C VAL A 202 -15.62 -16.67 0.94
N PRO A 203 -15.41 -15.83 -0.09
CA PRO A 203 -15.89 -14.45 -0.09
C PRO A 203 -17.41 -14.38 0.02
N PRO A 204 -17.98 -13.25 0.47
CA PRO A 204 -19.44 -13.02 0.38
C PRO A 204 -19.97 -13.17 -1.04
N ALA A 205 -21.21 -13.59 -1.18
CA ALA A 205 -21.83 -13.89 -2.47
C ALA A 205 -21.83 -12.66 -3.42
N PHE A 206 -22.04 -11.45 -2.90
CA PHE A 206 -21.98 -10.23 -3.72
C PHE A 206 -20.57 -9.91 -4.24
N ILE A 207 -19.51 -10.25 -3.49
CA ILE A 207 -18.11 -10.13 -3.93
C ILE A 207 -17.83 -11.14 -5.06
N LEU A 208 -18.26 -12.40 -4.89
CA LEU A 208 -18.12 -13.41 -5.95
C LEU A 208 -18.83 -12.97 -7.24
N ARG A 209 -20.09 -12.49 -7.14
CA ARG A 209 -20.84 -12.00 -8.31
C ARG A 209 -20.17 -10.81 -8.99
N SER A 210 -19.70 -9.83 -8.22
CA SER A 210 -18.99 -8.66 -8.75
C SER A 210 -17.68 -9.06 -9.45
N THR A 211 -16.93 -10.00 -8.85
CA THR A 211 -15.68 -10.51 -9.44
C THR A 211 -15.94 -11.28 -10.74
N VAL A 212 -16.97 -12.15 -10.75
CA VAL A 212 -17.38 -12.88 -11.97
C VAL A 212 -17.76 -11.91 -13.09
N ALA A 213 -18.56 -10.88 -12.79
CA ALA A 213 -18.93 -9.87 -13.77
C ALA A 213 -17.70 -9.13 -14.34
N GLN A 214 -16.74 -8.78 -13.51
CA GLN A 214 -15.48 -8.14 -13.93
C GLN A 214 -14.64 -9.07 -14.82
N LEU A 215 -14.51 -10.35 -14.43
CA LEU A 215 -13.80 -11.36 -15.23
C LEU A 215 -14.45 -11.55 -16.60
N GLN A 216 -15.78 -11.65 -16.66
CA GLN A 216 -16.55 -11.76 -17.90
C GLN A 216 -16.33 -10.54 -18.79
N GLN A 217 -16.36 -9.34 -18.23
CA GLN A 217 -16.11 -8.10 -18.97
C GLN A 217 -14.70 -8.06 -19.58
N PHE A 218 -13.68 -8.53 -18.84
CA PHE A 218 -12.29 -8.54 -19.31
C PHE A 218 -12.08 -9.40 -20.55
N ILE A 219 -12.83 -10.50 -20.69
CA ILE A 219 -12.74 -11.43 -21.83
C ILE A 219 -13.86 -11.26 -22.86
N ALA A 220 -14.70 -10.22 -22.72
CA ALA A 220 -15.83 -10.01 -23.63
C ALA A 220 -15.41 -9.50 -25.02
N SER A 221 -14.28 -8.81 -25.11
CA SER A 221 -13.76 -8.27 -26.38
C SER A 221 -13.02 -9.33 -27.20
N ALA A 222 -12.87 -9.09 -28.48
CA ALA A 222 -11.99 -9.89 -29.32
C ALA A 222 -10.54 -9.83 -28.78
N PRO A 223 -9.74 -10.91 -28.93
CA PRO A 223 -8.38 -10.97 -28.36
C PRO A 223 -7.50 -9.79 -28.76
N GLU A 224 -7.62 -9.27 -29.98
CA GLU A 224 -6.87 -8.13 -30.49
C GLU A 224 -7.24 -6.81 -29.78
N ALA A 225 -8.47 -6.74 -29.26
CA ALA A 225 -8.98 -5.59 -28.50
C ALA A 225 -8.84 -5.76 -26.97
N ASN A 226 -8.23 -6.84 -26.51
CA ASN A 226 -7.97 -7.03 -25.09
C ASN A 226 -6.95 -6.00 -24.58
N PRO A 227 -7.12 -5.41 -23.38
CA PRO A 227 -6.20 -4.42 -22.83
C PRO A 227 -4.73 -4.84 -22.81
N LEU A 228 -4.44 -6.13 -22.66
CA LEU A 228 -3.07 -6.67 -22.67
C LEU A 228 -2.41 -6.55 -24.06
N VAL A 229 -3.20 -6.61 -25.14
CA VAL A 229 -2.69 -6.45 -26.51
C VAL A 229 -2.67 -4.98 -26.93
N THR A 230 -3.75 -4.24 -26.65
CA THR A 230 -3.84 -2.83 -27.06
C THR A 230 -2.82 -1.95 -26.34
N THR A 231 -2.54 -2.22 -25.06
CA THR A 231 -1.47 -1.51 -24.31
C THR A 231 -0.08 -1.75 -24.94
N LEU A 232 0.23 -2.99 -25.32
CA LEU A 232 1.47 -3.28 -26.05
C LEU A 232 1.52 -2.54 -27.38
N ALA A 233 0.42 -2.53 -28.14
CA ALA A 233 0.34 -1.85 -29.42
C ALA A 233 0.58 -0.34 -29.28
N ASP A 234 -0.11 0.31 -28.33
CA ASP A 234 -0.03 1.75 -28.10
C ASP A 234 1.38 2.18 -27.65
N LYS A 235 1.94 1.48 -26.66
CA LYS A 235 3.27 1.79 -26.14
C LYS A 235 4.38 1.47 -27.14
N ALA A 236 4.31 0.32 -27.83
CA ALA A 236 5.30 -0.07 -28.85
C ALA A 236 5.26 0.80 -30.11
N ALA A 237 4.14 1.46 -30.41
CA ALA A 237 4.05 2.41 -31.51
C ALA A 237 4.93 3.66 -31.32
N ALA A 238 5.24 4.00 -30.07
CA ALA A 238 6.11 5.14 -29.72
C ALA A 238 7.60 4.80 -29.76
N LEU A 239 7.98 3.51 -29.86
CA LEU A 239 9.38 3.07 -29.86
C LEU A 239 10.00 3.30 -31.23
N THR A 240 11.16 3.99 -31.25
CA THR A 240 11.88 4.31 -32.48
C THR A 240 12.91 3.24 -32.88
N ASP A 241 13.31 2.40 -31.94
CA ASP A 241 14.26 1.30 -32.10
C ASP A 241 13.62 -0.06 -32.42
N LEU A 242 12.28 -0.13 -32.41
CA LEU A 242 11.51 -1.34 -32.72
C LEU A 242 11.00 -1.31 -34.17
N PRO A 243 11.56 -2.13 -35.10
CA PRO A 243 11.07 -2.21 -36.48
C PRO A 243 9.60 -2.64 -36.55
N ALA A 244 8.86 -2.11 -37.52
CA ALA A 244 7.44 -2.41 -37.68
C ALA A 244 7.14 -3.93 -37.82
N SER A 245 7.99 -4.67 -38.53
CA SER A 245 7.84 -6.13 -38.67
C SER A 245 8.03 -6.89 -37.36
N GLU A 246 8.93 -6.43 -36.48
CA GLU A 246 9.15 -7.02 -35.17
C GLU A 246 8.00 -6.67 -34.22
N ARG A 247 7.53 -5.42 -34.25
CA ARG A 247 6.34 -4.99 -33.52
C ARG A 247 5.12 -5.84 -33.90
N ASP A 248 4.87 -6.02 -35.21
CA ASP A 248 3.75 -6.82 -35.70
C ASP A 248 3.87 -8.30 -35.25
N ALA A 249 5.08 -8.85 -35.22
CA ALA A 249 5.33 -10.19 -34.70
C ALA A 249 5.06 -10.31 -33.19
N LEU A 250 5.46 -9.30 -32.38
CA LEU A 250 5.17 -9.25 -30.93
C LEU A 250 3.67 -9.17 -30.68
N LEU A 251 2.93 -8.33 -31.42
CA LEU A 251 1.49 -8.20 -31.32
C LEU A 251 0.76 -9.51 -31.70
N ALA A 252 1.20 -10.18 -32.76
CA ALA A 252 0.66 -11.48 -33.15
C ALA A 252 0.89 -12.55 -32.06
N ARG A 253 2.07 -12.56 -31.43
CA ARG A 253 2.37 -13.44 -30.28
C ARG A 253 1.47 -13.11 -29.09
N ALA A 254 1.36 -11.84 -28.72
CA ALA A 254 0.49 -11.40 -27.61
C ALA A 254 -0.96 -11.80 -27.84
N THR A 255 -1.50 -11.58 -29.05
CA THR A 255 -2.85 -12.02 -29.42
C THR A 255 -3.03 -13.52 -29.31
N THR A 256 -2.02 -14.30 -29.75
CA THR A 256 -2.03 -15.76 -29.63
C THR A 256 -2.07 -16.23 -28.17
N ILE A 257 -1.26 -15.62 -27.29
CA ILE A 257 -1.24 -15.90 -25.86
C ILE A 257 -2.60 -15.56 -25.24
N VAL A 258 -3.14 -14.37 -25.53
CA VAL A 258 -4.46 -13.97 -25.00
C VAL A 258 -5.53 -14.96 -25.43
N THR A 259 -5.53 -15.39 -26.70
CA THR A 259 -6.53 -16.31 -27.23
C THR A 259 -6.46 -17.69 -26.60
N ASN A 260 -5.24 -18.27 -26.51
CA ASN A 260 -5.06 -19.68 -26.21
C ASN A 260 -4.76 -19.97 -24.73
N GLU A 261 -4.32 -18.97 -23.96
CA GLU A 261 -3.88 -19.14 -22.58
C GLU A 261 -4.70 -18.24 -21.64
N ILE A 262 -4.74 -16.91 -21.88
CA ILE A 262 -5.37 -15.95 -20.96
C ILE A 262 -6.89 -16.14 -20.88
N ILE A 263 -7.57 -16.12 -22.01
CA ILE A 263 -9.04 -16.28 -22.04
C ILE A 263 -9.48 -17.58 -21.39
N PRO A 264 -8.88 -18.76 -21.69
CA PRO A 264 -9.19 -20.00 -20.96
C PRO A 264 -8.92 -19.95 -19.46
N ALA A 265 -7.85 -19.27 -19.01
CA ALA A 265 -7.58 -19.10 -17.59
C ALA A 265 -8.63 -18.24 -16.88
N TRP A 266 -9.07 -17.14 -17.51
CA TRP A 266 -10.18 -16.31 -17.01
C TRP A 266 -11.49 -17.09 -16.94
N GLN A 267 -11.77 -17.92 -17.94
CA GLN A 267 -12.93 -18.82 -17.91
C GLN A 267 -12.85 -19.83 -16.76
N ALA A 268 -11.66 -20.35 -16.46
CA ALA A 268 -11.45 -21.22 -15.31
C ALA A 268 -11.66 -20.49 -13.97
N ALA A 269 -11.22 -19.24 -13.87
CA ALA A 269 -11.48 -18.41 -12.68
C ALA A 269 -12.99 -18.16 -12.49
N ILE A 270 -13.72 -17.83 -13.56
CA ILE A 270 -15.18 -17.67 -13.55
C ILE A 270 -15.84 -18.96 -13.04
N ALA A 271 -15.48 -20.12 -13.62
CA ALA A 271 -16.06 -21.41 -13.23
C ALA A 271 -15.81 -21.74 -11.76
N GLU A 272 -14.61 -21.44 -11.23
CA GLU A 272 -14.30 -21.64 -9.82
C GLU A 272 -15.13 -20.73 -8.91
N LEU A 273 -15.26 -19.45 -9.22
CA LEU A 273 -16.05 -18.53 -8.41
C LEU A 273 -17.56 -18.86 -8.48
N GLU A 274 -18.07 -19.30 -9.62
CA GLU A 274 -19.45 -19.82 -9.77
C GLU A 274 -19.67 -21.08 -8.95
N ARG A 275 -18.66 -21.98 -8.84
CA ARG A 275 -18.69 -23.15 -7.97
C ARG A 275 -18.77 -22.76 -6.49
N GLN A 276 -18.16 -21.64 -6.10
CA GLN A 276 -18.19 -21.13 -4.72
C GLN A 276 -19.49 -20.41 -4.35
N LEU A 277 -20.22 -19.85 -5.30
CA LEU A 277 -21.46 -19.09 -5.05
C LEU A 277 -22.48 -19.81 -4.15
N PRO A 278 -22.80 -21.11 -4.33
CA PRO A 278 -23.71 -21.83 -3.44
C PRO A 278 -23.21 -22.03 -2.01
N LEU A 279 -21.91 -21.84 -1.76
CA LEU A 279 -21.27 -21.95 -0.44
C LEU A 279 -21.22 -20.62 0.30
N ALA A 280 -21.44 -19.51 -0.41
CA ALA A 280 -21.29 -18.16 0.11
C ALA A 280 -22.58 -17.63 0.74
N THR A 281 -22.44 -16.77 1.76
CA THR A 281 -23.54 -15.99 2.35
C THR A 281 -23.46 -14.53 1.92
N GLU A 282 -24.45 -13.72 2.27
CA GLU A 282 -24.44 -12.27 2.07
C GLU A 282 -23.78 -11.51 3.24
N ASP A 283 -23.24 -12.23 4.23
CA ASP A 283 -22.58 -11.63 5.38
C ASP A 283 -21.27 -10.95 4.98
N ALA A 284 -21.20 -9.65 5.21
CA ALA A 284 -20.10 -8.82 4.72
C ALA A 284 -18.87 -8.85 5.63
N GLY A 285 -19.08 -8.98 6.96
CA GLY A 285 -18.04 -8.77 7.95
C GLY A 285 -17.21 -10.01 8.28
N LEU A 286 -16.04 -9.76 8.87
CA LEU A 286 -15.16 -10.84 9.38
C LEU A 286 -15.76 -11.58 10.57
N TRP A 287 -16.71 -10.99 11.30
CA TRP A 287 -17.43 -11.62 12.41
C TRP A 287 -18.10 -12.95 12.04
N ARG A 288 -18.32 -13.23 10.77
CA ARG A 288 -18.82 -14.52 10.27
C ARG A 288 -17.84 -15.70 10.47
N PHE A 289 -16.57 -15.42 10.73
CA PHE A 289 -15.55 -16.42 11.02
C PHE A 289 -15.31 -16.53 12.54
N ALA A 290 -14.93 -17.71 13.01
CA ALA A 290 -14.72 -17.96 14.44
C ALA A 290 -13.69 -16.98 15.06
N ASP A 291 -12.59 -16.71 14.35
CA ASP A 291 -11.54 -15.80 14.78
C ASP A 291 -11.71 -14.37 14.23
N GLY A 292 -12.88 -14.05 13.68
CA GLY A 292 -13.12 -12.81 12.94
C GLY A 292 -12.79 -11.54 13.73
N ALA A 293 -13.06 -11.51 15.02
CA ALA A 293 -12.70 -10.38 15.89
C ALA A 293 -11.18 -10.22 16.06
N ALA A 294 -10.43 -11.33 16.11
CA ALA A 294 -8.96 -11.29 16.21
C ALA A 294 -8.34 -10.85 14.88
N ILE A 295 -8.84 -11.39 13.77
CA ILE A 295 -8.43 -11.02 12.41
C ILE A 295 -8.65 -9.51 12.20
N TYR A 296 -9.84 -9.01 12.50
CA TYR A 296 -10.16 -7.60 12.28
C TYR A 296 -9.31 -6.66 13.13
N ARG A 297 -9.08 -6.99 14.40
CA ARG A 297 -8.20 -6.21 15.27
C ARG A 297 -6.76 -6.16 14.74
N GLN A 298 -6.25 -7.30 14.27
CA GLN A 298 -4.92 -7.37 13.66
C GLN A 298 -4.85 -6.50 12.39
N GLN A 299 -5.85 -6.57 11.51
CA GLN A 299 -5.90 -5.74 10.30
C GLN A 299 -6.00 -4.24 10.62
N LEU A 300 -6.81 -3.85 11.62
CA LEU A 300 -6.84 -2.47 12.09
C LEU A 300 -5.47 -2.00 12.58
N GLN A 301 -4.79 -2.81 13.40
CA GLN A 301 -3.47 -2.47 13.90
C GLN A 301 -2.43 -2.36 12.76
N ALA A 302 -2.46 -3.26 11.80
CA ALA A 302 -1.56 -3.23 10.65
C ALA A 302 -1.75 -1.97 9.79
N PHE A 303 -3.01 -1.56 9.55
CA PHE A 303 -3.30 -0.41 8.70
C PHE A 303 -3.28 0.93 9.43
N THR A 304 -3.78 1.01 10.66
CA THR A 304 -3.79 2.27 11.44
C THR A 304 -2.52 2.49 12.23
N THR A 305 -1.75 1.43 12.48
CA THR A 305 -0.53 1.43 13.30
C THR A 305 -0.73 1.97 14.72
N THR A 306 -1.95 1.75 15.25
CA THR A 306 -2.39 2.13 16.59
C THR A 306 -3.00 0.92 17.31
N ASP A 307 -3.13 1.02 18.64
CA ASP A 307 -3.82 0.03 19.46
C ASP A 307 -5.31 0.38 19.70
N LEU A 308 -5.88 1.26 18.87
CA LEU A 308 -7.28 1.64 18.96
C LEU A 308 -8.19 0.44 18.70
N THR A 309 -9.22 0.28 19.55
CA THR A 309 -10.23 -0.77 19.34
C THR A 309 -11.21 -0.40 18.23
N PRO A 310 -11.88 -1.37 17.60
CA PRO A 310 -12.93 -1.08 16.62
C PRO A 310 -13.99 -0.10 17.15
N GLU A 311 -14.38 -0.23 18.43
CA GLU A 311 -15.38 0.63 19.06
C GLU A 311 -14.87 2.07 19.21
N ALA A 312 -13.61 2.25 19.60
CA ALA A 312 -12.99 3.57 19.69
C ALA A 312 -12.90 4.25 18.33
N ILE A 313 -12.51 3.50 17.28
CA ILE A 313 -12.44 4.02 15.90
C ILE A 313 -13.84 4.40 15.41
N HIS A 314 -14.85 3.57 15.68
CA HIS A 314 -16.24 3.85 15.33
C HIS A 314 -16.73 5.16 15.95
N GLU A 315 -16.51 5.34 17.26
CA GLU A 315 -16.90 6.55 17.99
C GLU A 315 -16.18 7.80 17.46
N ILE A 316 -14.87 7.72 17.16
CA ILE A 316 -14.13 8.78 16.50
C ILE A 316 -14.80 9.12 15.16
N GLY A 317 -15.19 8.10 14.39
CA GLY A 317 -15.89 8.27 13.12
C GLY A 317 -17.20 9.02 13.26
N LEU A 318 -18.04 8.65 14.23
CA LEU A 318 -19.32 9.32 14.50
C LEU A 318 -19.13 10.79 14.89
N GLN A 319 -18.13 11.09 15.73
CA GLN A 319 -17.82 12.45 16.16
C GLN A 319 -17.31 13.32 14.98
N GLU A 320 -16.43 12.78 14.15
CA GLU A 320 -15.92 13.49 12.99
C GLU A 320 -17.00 13.73 11.92
N VAL A 321 -17.89 12.75 11.67
CA VAL A 321 -19.03 12.91 10.78
C VAL A 321 -19.90 14.07 11.25
N ALA A 322 -20.30 14.07 12.52
CA ALA A 322 -21.15 15.15 13.07
C ALA A 322 -20.47 16.52 12.98
N ARG A 323 -19.18 16.60 13.30
CA ARG A 323 -18.39 17.84 13.23
C ARG A 323 -18.31 18.39 11.80
N ILE A 324 -18.00 17.52 10.83
CA ILE A 324 -17.82 17.93 9.43
C ILE A 324 -19.17 18.31 8.81
N GLU A 325 -20.23 17.56 9.05
CA GLU A 325 -21.57 17.89 8.56
C GLU A 325 -22.06 19.26 9.08
N ALA A 326 -21.74 19.61 10.32
CA ALA A 326 -22.06 20.93 10.85
C ALA A 326 -21.29 22.06 10.11
N LEU A 327 -20.02 21.86 9.78
CA LEU A 327 -19.24 22.82 9.00
C LEU A 327 -19.76 22.94 7.55
N MET A 328 -20.11 21.82 6.93
CA MET A 328 -20.71 21.82 5.58
C MET A 328 -22.06 22.53 5.57
N ASP A 329 -22.91 22.32 6.58
CA ASP A 329 -24.20 22.99 6.70
C ASP A 329 -24.06 24.51 6.72
N GLU A 330 -23.07 25.02 7.44
CA GLU A 330 -22.77 26.47 7.47
C GLU A 330 -22.36 26.99 6.07
N LEU A 331 -21.46 26.31 5.38
CA LEU A 331 -21.02 26.71 4.05
C LEU A 331 -22.15 26.61 3.00
N PHE A 332 -22.94 25.55 3.04
CA PHE A 332 -24.09 25.41 2.15
C PHE A 332 -25.12 26.54 2.32
N ARG A 333 -25.35 27.00 3.55
CA ARG A 333 -26.23 28.17 3.80
C ARG A 333 -25.67 29.44 3.18
N GLN A 334 -24.35 29.64 3.23
CA GLN A 334 -23.70 30.80 2.65
C GLN A 334 -23.90 30.89 1.12
N ILE A 335 -23.97 29.74 0.43
CA ILE A 335 -24.24 29.68 -1.02
C ILE A 335 -25.71 29.49 -1.37
N GLY A 336 -26.62 29.65 -0.38
CA GLY A 336 -28.07 29.61 -0.57
C GLY A 336 -28.67 28.20 -0.69
N LEU A 337 -27.92 27.14 -0.38
CA LEU A 337 -28.41 25.76 -0.30
C LEU A 337 -28.84 25.44 1.15
N THR A 338 -30.07 25.79 1.50
CA THR A 338 -30.56 25.77 2.90
C THR A 338 -31.48 24.59 3.21
N GLN A 339 -31.89 23.80 2.22
CA GLN A 339 -32.87 22.74 2.37
C GLN A 339 -32.31 21.38 1.93
N GLY A 340 -32.69 20.35 2.65
CA GLY A 340 -32.26 18.97 2.38
C GLY A 340 -31.07 18.52 3.25
N SER A 341 -30.76 17.24 3.18
CA SER A 341 -29.58 16.61 3.79
C SER A 341 -28.27 17.14 3.17
N ILE A 342 -27.13 16.89 3.82
CA ILE A 342 -25.82 17.18 3.27
C ILE A 342 -25.67 16.56 1.87
N LEU A 343 -26.01 15.28 1.73
CA LEU A 343 -25.92 14.56 0.45
C LEU A 343 -26.77 15.19 -0.65
N GLU A 344 -28.00 15.58 -0.36
CA GLU A 344 -28.88 16.26 -1.33
C GLU A 344 -28.34 17.63 -1.75
N ARG A 345 -27.75 18.39 -0.82
CA ARG A 345 -27.14 19.70 -1.11
C ARG A 345 -25.84 19.56 -1.87
N THR A 346 -25.04 18.53 -1.59
CA THR A 346 -23.85 18.20 -2.39
C THR A 346 -24.24 17.88 -3.84
N ALA A 347 -25.28 17.06 -4.05
CA ALA A 347 -25.80 16.79 -5.39
C ALA A 347 -26.32 18.05 -6.12
N GLN A 348 -26.94 19.01 -5.39
CA GLN A 348 -27.33 20.29 -5.96
C GLN A 348 -26.11 21.17 -6.31
N LEU A 349 -25.05 21.14 -5.51
CA LEU A 349 -23.80 21.82 -5.80
C LEU A 349 -23.16 21.25 -7.07
N ASP A 350 -23.06 19.93 -7.18
CA ASP A 350 -22.56 19.26 -8.37
C ASP A 350 -23.34 19.68 -9.64
N ALA A 351 -24.67 19.61 -9.59
CA ALA A 351 -25.51 20.03 -10.70
C ALA A 351 -25.30 21.50 -11.15
N ARG A 352 -24.82 22.37 -10.25
CA ARG A 352 -24.52 23.79 -10.58
C ARG A 352 -23.12 24.00 -11.15
N THR A 353 -22.15 23.18 -10.75
CA THR A 353 -20.72 23.47 -10.92
C THR A 353 -19.99 22.44 -11.76
N ALA A 354 -20.60 21.29 -12.06
CA ALA A 354 -19.97 20.24 -12.86
C ALA A 354 -19.48 20.75 -14.22
N TYR A 355 -18.38 20.20 -14.68
CA TYR A 355 -17.95 20.38 -16.06
C TYR A 355 -18.98 19.79 -17.02
N SER A 356 -19.06 20.29 -18.25
CA SER A 356 -19.92 19.72 -19.27
C SER A 356 -19.52 18.27 -19.58
N ARG A 357 -20.53 17.40 -19.86
CA ARG A 357 -20.31 15.98 -20.11
C ARG A 357 -19.96 15.72 -21.57
N ASP A 358 -18.98 16.46 -22.08
CA ASP A 358 -18.45 16.39 -23.45
C ASP A 358 -16.93 16.54 -23.44
N ASP A 359 -16.29 16.50 -24.59
CA ASP A 359 -14.84 16.60 -24.69
C ASP A 359 -14.33 17.98 -24.26
N ALA A 360 -15.12 19.03 -24.39
CA ALA A 360 -14.75 20.37 -23.94
C ALA A 360 -14.70 20.43 -22.40
N GLY A 361 -15.67 19.83 -21.71
CA GLY A 361 -15.68 19.75 -20.25
C GLY A 361 -14.56 18.85 -19.71
N ARG A 362 -14.25 17.73 -20.37
CA ARG A 362 -13.12 16.87 -20.01
C ARG A 362 -11.79 17.60 -20.17
N ALA A 363 -11.63 18.38 -21.25
CA ALA A 363 -10.45 19.22 -21.46
C ALA A 363 -10.34 20.33 -20.41
N ALA A 364 -11.45 20.98 -20.08
CA ALA A 364 -11.48 22.02 -19.04
C ALA A 364 -11.09 21.47 -17.65
N MET A 365 -11.61 20.29 -17.29
CA MET A 365 -11.21 19.60 -16.04
C MET A 365 -9.71 19.31 -16.00
N SER A 366 -9.14 18.81 -17.10
CA SER A 366 -7.70 18.52 -17.16
C SER A 366 -6.86 19.80 -17.01
N GLN A 367 -7.27 20.91 -17.65
CA GLN A 367 -6.61 22.22 -17.53
C GLN A 367 -6.70 22.78 -16.10
N ASP A 368 -7.87 22.70 -15.45
CA ASP A 368 -8.03 23.15 -14.06
C ASP A 368 -7.15 22.32 -13.11
N ILE A 369 -7.06 21.00 -13.31
CA ILE A 369 -6.17 20.12 -12.52
C ILE A 369 -4.70 20.55 -12.67
N GLU A 370 -4.21 20.79 -13.88
CA GLU A 370 -2.84 21.26 -14.12
C GLU A 370 -2.60 22.62 -13.46
N ALA A 371 -3.58 23.54 -13.55
CA ALA A 371 -3.50 24.85 -12.92
C ALA A 371 -3.46 24.75 -11.38
N PHE A 372 -4.24 23.85 -10.78
CA PHE A 372 -4.23 23.62 -9.33
C PHE A 372 -2.90 23.04 -8.85
N VAL A 373 -2.26 22.12 -9.62
CA VAL A 373 -0.92 21.63 -9.31
C VAL A 373 0.09 22.76 -9.31
N ALA A 374 0.07 23.63 -10.33
CA ALA A 374 0.99 24.76 -10.43
C ALA A 374 0.80 25.77 -9.29
N ASP A 375 -0.46 26.11 -8.93
CA ASP A 375 -0.79 26.99 -7.81
C ASP A 375 -0.32 26.40 -6.47
N ALA A 376 -0.56 25.10 -6.24
CA ALA A 376 -0.16 24.39 -5.03
C ALA A 376 1.37 24.38 -4.84
N LEU A 377 2.14 24.19 -5.91
CA LEU A 377 3.62 24.26 -5.86
C LEU A 377 4.10 25.63 -5.37
N VAL A 378 3.52 26.70 -5.89
CA VAL A 378 3.89 28.08 -5.49
C VAL A 378 3.54 28.33 -4.02
N ARG A 379 2.34 27.95 -3.59
CA ARG A 379 1.86 28.16 -2.21
C ARG A 379 2.64 27.32 -1.19
N SER A 380 3.06 26.12 -1.56
CA SER A 380 3.81 25.22 -0.67
C SER A 380 5.16 25.78 -0.24
N ALA A 381 5.79 26.65 -1.03
CA ALA A 381 7.08 27.26 -0.68
C ALA A 381 7.05 28.06 0.64
N ALA A 382 5.87 28.52 1.10
CA ALA A 382 5.73 29.20 2.38
C ALA A 382 5.56 28.24 3.58
N LEU A 383 5.23 27.00 3.33
CA LEU A 383 4.85 26.01 4.35
C LEU A 383 5.93 24.92 4.57
N PHE A 384 6.91 24.82 3.66
CA PHE A 384 7.93 23.77 3.66
C PHE A 384 9.32 24.33 3.36
N ASP A 385 10.33 23.82 4.04
CA ASP A 385 11.74 24.17 3.77
C ASP A 385 12.31 23.33 2.60
N ALA A 386 11.88 22.07 2.50
CA ALA A 386 12.29 21.16 1.44
C ALA A 386 11.16 20.98 0.41
N MET A 387 11.51 21.01 -0.86
CA MET A 387 10.59 20.77 -1.98
C MET A 387 11.09 19.58 -2.81
N PRO A 388 10.21 18.70 -3.32
CA PRO A 388 10.62 17.65 -4.24
C PRO A 388 11.33 18.22 -5.48
N GLN A 389 12.40 17.58 -5.91
CA GLN A 389 13.12 17.92 -7.14
C GLN A 389 12.48 17.25 -8.35
N THR A 390 11.97 16.05 -8.17
CA THR A 390 11.27 15.30 -9.21
C THR A 390 9.92 15.96 -9.49
N PRO A 391 9.59 16.29 -10.75
CA PRO A 391 8.30 16.88 -11.09
C PRO A 391 7.15 15.87 -10.95
N VAL A 392 5.93 16.41 -10.80
CA VAL A 392 4.69 15.62 -10.95
C VAL A 392 3.98 15.99 -12.25
N VAL A 393 3.46 14.98 -12.93
CA VAL A 393 2.62 15.14 -14.12
C VAL A 393 1.21 14.66 -13.78
N ALA A 394 0.23 15.52 -14.02
CA ALA A 394 -1.19 15.17 -13.93
C ALA A 394 -1.69 14.80 -15.33
N GLN A 395 -2.27 13.63 -15.50
CA GLN A 395 -2.77 13.18 -16.79
C GLN A 395 -3.99 12.26 -16.64
N PRO A 396 -4.95 12.31 -17.57
CA PRO A 396 -6.07 11.37 -17.53
C PRO A 396 -5.59 9.94 -17.79
N TYR A 397 -6.33 8.99 -17.24
CA TYR A 397 -6.22 7.60 -17.68
C TYR A 397 -6.57 7.45 -19.16
N PRO A 398 -6.04 6.43 -19.85
CA PRO A 398 -6.57 6.02 -21.16
C PRO A 398 -8.07 5.72 -21.06
N GLN A 399 -8.83 6.02 -22.12
CA GLN A 399 -10.29 5.98 -22.11
C GLN A 399 -10.88 4.64 -21.64
N PHE A 400 -10.28 3.52 -22.00
CA PHE A 400 -10.73 2.19 -21.58
C PHE A 400 -10.67 1.97 -20.05
N ARG A 401 -9.93 2.81 -19.32
CA ARG A 401 -9.78 2.76 -17.87
C ARG A 401 -10.77 3.68 -17.13
N TRP A 402 -11.45 4.60 -17.84
CA TRP A 402 -12.26 5.61 -17.16
C TRP A 402 -13.33 5.02 -16.25
N GLU A 403 -14.00 3.96 -16.68
CA GLU A 403 -15.11 3.36 -15.92
C GLU A 403 -14.66 2.59 -14.67
N THR A 404 -13.43 2.13 -14.64
CA THR A 404 -12.94 1.22 -13.58
C THR A 404 -11.84 1.81 -12.70
N ALA A 405 -11.13 2.85 -13.17
CA ALA A 405 -10.03 3.44 -12.41
C ALA A 405 -10.55 4.49 -11.40
N ALA A 406 -9.95 4.51 -10.22
CA ALA A 406 -10.01 5.65 -9.31
C ALA A 406 -8.80 6.57 -9.56
N ALA A 407 -8.90 7.83 -9.16
CA ALA A 407 -7.76 8.73 -9.13
C ALA A 407 -6.63 8.12 -8.28
N SER A 408 -5.39 8.26 -8.72
CA SER A 408 -4.25 7.69 -8.00
C SER A 408 -2.94 8.39 -8.33
N TYR A 409 -2.01 8.34 -7.39
CA TYR A 409 -0.64 8.78 -7.57
C TYR A 409 0.32 7.58 -7.70
N THR A 410 1.26 7.68 -8.63
CA THR A 410 2.36 6.72 -8.82
C THR A 410 3.70 7.40 -8.53
N THR A 411 4.43 6.88 -7.56
CA THR A 411 5.74 7.37 -7.12
C THR A 411 6.78 7.28 -8.25
N PRO A 412 7.71 8.25 -8.39
CA PRO A 412 8.84 8.11 -9.29
C PRO A 412 9.71 6.90 -8.88
N PRO A 413 10.35 6.21 -9.84
CA PRO A 413 11.28 5.14 -9.52
C PRO A 413 12.59 5.70 -8.95
N LEU A 414 13.37 4.83 -8.28
CA LEU A 414 14.65 5.20 -7.66
C LEU A 414 15.70 5.69 -8.67
N ASP A 415 15.62 5.25 -9.91
CA ASP A 415 16.55 5.63 -10.99
C ASP A 415 16.22 6.99 -11.62
N GLY A 416 15.09 7.61 -11.23
CA GLY A 416 14.65 8.90 -11.76
C GLY A 416 14.21 8.87 -13.22
N SER A 417 13.99 7.69 -13.81
CA SER A 417 13.67 7.53 -15.24
C SER A 417 12.33 8.14 -15.67
N ARG A 418 11.43 8.42 -14.69
CA ARG A 418 10.15 9.08 -14.96
C ARG A 418 9.72 9.99 -13.81
N PRO A 419 8.84 10.98 -14.06
CA PRO A 419 8.24 11.81 -13.02
C PRO A 419 7.29 11.02 -12.13
N GLY A 420 6.86 11.63 -11.02
CA GLY A 420 5.65 11.22 -10.31
C GLY A 420 4.42 11.43 -11.21
N ILE A 421 3.47 10.51 -11.18
CA ILE A 421 2.31 10.56 -12.07
C ILE A 421 1.03 10.56 -11.24
N PHE A 422 0.25 11.62 -11.37
CA PHE A 422 -1.14 11.66 -10.91
C PHE A 422 -2.05 11.32 -12.09
N GLN A 423 -2.83 10.25 -11.96
CA GLN A 423 -3.79 9.81 -12.96
C GLN A 423 -5.22 9.92 -12.46
N PHE A 424 -6.13 10.38 -13.34
CA PHE A 424 -7.55 10.56 -13.01
C PHE A 424 -8.45 10.11 -14.16
N PRO A 425 -9.67 9.56 -13.86
CA PRO A 425 -10.63 9.19 -14.88
C PRO A 425 -11.40 10.42 -15.38
N LEU A 426 -11.87 10.36 -16.65
CA LEU A 426 -12.70 11.38 -17.27
C LEU A 426 -14.13 10.87 -17.55
N ARG A 427 -14.63 9.93 -16.73
CA ARG A 427 -16.00 9.43 -16.83
C ARG A 427 -17.00 10.48 -16.36
N ASP A 428 -18.24 10.40 -16.86
CA ASP A 428 -19.26 11.43 -16.67
C ASP A 428 -19.62 11.73 -15.20
N ASN A 429 -19.54 10.74 -14.32
CA ASN A 429 -19.79 10.91 -12.88
C ASN A 429 -18.57 11.41 -12.08
N GLU A 430 -17.45 11.69 -12.73
CA GLU A 430 -16.24 12.29 -12.12
C GLU A 430 -16.00 13.73 -12.57
N LEU A 431 -16.91 14.32 -13.33
CA LEU A 431 -16.81 15.69 -13.83
C LEU A 431 -17.27 16.75 -12.79
N MET A 432 -17.25 16.41 -11.53
CA MET A 432 -17.55 17.30 -10.40
C MET A 432 -16.41 18.28 -10.19
N ARG A 433 -16.68 19.58 -10.29
CA ARG A 433 -15.63 20.61 -10.22
C ARG A 433 -15.20 20.89 -8.78
N TYR A 434 -16.14 20.91 -7.86
CA TYR A 434 -15.92 21.32 -6.47
C TYR A 434 -14.92 20.45 -5.70
N GLU A 435 -14.73 19.18 -6.10
CA GLU A 435 -13.78 18.26 -5.46
C GLU A 435 -12.35 18.33 -6.02
N LYS A 436 -12.14 18.86 -7.25
CA LYS A 436 -10.88 18.67 -7.97
C LYS A 436 -9.70 19.35 -7.30
N ARG A 437 -9.91 20.49 -6.66
CA ARG A 437 -8.85 21.19 -5.95
C ARG A 437 -8.33 20.38 -4.75
N SER A 438 -9.22 19.83 -3.92
CA SER A 438 -8.86 18.98 -2.79
C SER A 438 -8.19 17.69 -3.26
N LEU A 439 -8.71 17.05 -4.30
CA LEU A 439 -8.11 15.86 -4.91
C LEU A 439 -6.67 16.11 -5.39
N VAL A 440 -6.41 17.27 -6.02
CA VAL A 440 -5.05 17.65 -6.43
C VAL A 440 -4.13 17.80 -5.22
N TYR A 441 -4.59 18.41 -4.14
CA TYR A 441 -3.79 18.56 -2.92
C TYR A 441 -3.49 17.22 -2.25
N HIS A 442 -4.42 16.26 -2.32
CA HIS A 442 -4.24 14.90 -1.84
C HIS A 442 -3.19 14.14 -2.68
N GLU A 443 -3.39 14.09 -3.99
CA GLU A 443 -2.60 13.22 -4.87
C GLU A 443 -1.24 13.82 -5.23
N THR A 444 -1.12 15.17 -5.21
CA THR A 444 0.08 15.83 -5.70
C THR A 444 0.79 16.63 -4.61
N VAL A 445 0.62 17.95 -4.58
CA VAL A 445 1.30 18.91 -3.71
C VAL A 445 0.27 19.60 -2.81
N PRO A 446 0.47 19.55 -1.48
CA PRO A 446 1.57 18.96 -0.73
C PRO A 446 1.33 17.50 -0.25
N GLY A 447 0.46 16.74 -0.92
CA GLY A 447 0.04 15.38 -0.54
C GLY A 447 1.01 14.27 -0.93
N HIS A 448 0.50 13.23 -1.61
CA HIS A 448 1.25 12.01 -1.92
C HIS A 448 2.54 12.25 -2.68
N HIS A 449 2.51 13.04 -3.78
CA HIS A 449 3.72 13.32 -4.55
C HIS A 449 4.78 13.97 -3.65
N PHE A 450 4.38 14.98 -2.90
CA PHE A 450 5.30 15.74 -2.05
C PHE A 450 5.99 14.83 -1.03
N GLN A 451 5.24 14.03 -0.29
CA GLN A 451 5.78 13.11 0.70
C GLN A 451 6.68 12.04 0.06
N LEU A 452 6.16 11.34 -0.95
CA LEU A 452 6.81 10.14 -1.46
C LEU A 452 8.01 10.46 -2.36
N ALA A 453 8.00 11.58 -3.09
CA ALA A 453 9.16 12.03 -3.84
C ALA A 453 10.31 12.45 -2.92
N LEU A 454 10.03 13.22 -1.86
CA LEU A 454 11.05 13.58 -0.86
C LEU A 454 11.69 12.36 -0.21
N ILE A 455 10.89 11.31 0.10
CA ILE A 455 11.41 10.06 0.66
C ILE A 455 12.30 9.32 -0.37
N THR A 456 11.87 9.24 -1.61
CA THR A 456 12.63 8.60 -2.69
C THR A 456 13.95 9.33 -2.97
N GLU A 457 13.94 10.66 -2.89
CA GLU A 457 15.12 11.53 -3.12
C GLU A 457 16.09 11.57 -1.93
N ASN A 458 15.65 11.17 -0.72
CA ASN A 458 16.48 11.26 0.48
C ASN A 458 17.57 10.18 0.50
N GLN A 459 18.79 10.55 0.14
CA GLN A 459 19.96 9.67 0.08
C GLN A 459 20.50 9.27 1.47
N GLU A 460 20.04 9.89 2.55
CA GLU A 460 20.41 9.50 3.92
C GLU A 460 19.65 8.25 4.37
N LEU A 461 18.48 7.98 3.76
CA LEU A 461 17.68 6.80 4.06
C LEU A 461 18.19 5.57 3.32
N PRO A 462 18.23 4.38 3.95
CA PRO A 462 18.47 3.13 3.25
C PRO A 462 17.46 2.92 2.11
N ARG A 463 17.90 2.25 1.04
CA ARG A 463 17.05 2.00 -0.15
C ARG A 463 15.72 1.34 0.18
N PHE A 464 15.68 0.45 1.19
CA PHE A 464 14.43 -0.19 1.59
C PHE A 464 13.39 0.81 2.12
N MET A 465 13.81 1.90 2.76
CA MET A 465 12.92 2.97 3.21
C MET A 465 12.49 3.85 2.04
N GLN A 466 13.41 4.21 1.15
CA GLN A 466 13.11 5.02 -0.03
C GLN A 466 12.01 4.39 -0.90
N MET A 467 12.02 3.07 -1.08
CA MET A 467 11.06 2.34 -1.91
C MET A 467 10.00 1.56 -1.13
N ARG A 468 10.03 1.59 0.19
CA ARG A 468 9.10 0.86 1.06
C ARG A 468 9.11 -0.66 0.81
N ALA A 469 10.33 -1.24 0.72
CA ALA A 469 10.52 -2.62 0.29
C ALA A 469 9.79 -3.66 1.14
N PHE A 470 9.82 -3.50 2.46
CA PHE A 470 9.23 -4.46 3.42
C PHE A 470 7.78 -4.14 3.79
N GLY A 471 7.15 -3.20 3.11
CA GLY A 471 5.77 -2.82 3.28
C GLY A 471 5.57 -1.31 3.38
N GLY A 472 4.42 -0.85 2.94
CA GLY A 472 3.94 0.52 3.13
C GLY A 472 3.26 0.68 4.48
N ASN A 473 3.02 1.91 4.88
CA ASN A 473 2.21 2.24 6.04
C ASN A 473 1.09 3.18 5.59
N SER A 474 -0.11 2.62 5.52
CA SER A 474 -1.28 3.33 5.01
C SER A 474 -1.62 4.56 5.88
N ALA A 475 -1.47 4.44 7.21
CA ALA A 475 -1.85 5.53 8.12
C ALA A 475 -1.00 6.79 7.93
N ILE A 476 0.31 6.66 7.76
CA ILE A 476 1.17 7.84 7.55
C ILE A 476 1.05 8.36 6.12
N THR A 477 0.88 7.49 5.12
CA THR A 477 0.81 7.90 3.72
C THR A 477 -0.52 8.60 3.42
N GLU A 478 -1.64 7.97 3.75
CA GLU A 478 -2.97 8.53 3.54
C GLU A 478 -3.30 9.64 4.56
N GLY A 479 -2.82 9.48 5.79
CA GLY A 479 -2.97 10.50 6.82
C GLY A 479 -2.24 11.79 6.47
N TRP A 480 -1.06 11.70 5.85
CA TRP A 480 -0.34 12.86 5.34
C TRP A 480 -1.11 13.55 4.20
N ALA A 481 -1.62 12.78 3.24
CA ALA A 481 -2.39 13.35 2.13
C ALA A 481 -3.67 14.06 2.61
N LEU A 482 -4.39 13.50 3.59
CA LEU A 482 -5.51 14.19 4.23
C LEU A 482 -5.07 15.41 5.07
N TYR A 483 -3.91 15.32 5.73
CA TYR A 483 -3.33 16.44 6.43
C TYR A 483 -2.98 17.58 5.46
N ALA A 484 -2.51 17.27 4.25
CA ALA A 484 -2.22 18.24 3.20
C ALA A 484 -3.49 18.98 2.74
N GLU A 485 -4.61 18.29 2.56
CA GLU A 485 -5.92 18.91 2.27
C GLU A 485 -6.35 19.86 3.38
N ARG A 486 -6.20 19.44 4.65
CA ARG A 486 -6.49 20.28 5.82
C ARG A 486 -5.55 21.46 5.94
N LEU A 487 -4.26 21.27 5.70
CA LEU A 487 -3.25 22.33 5.73
C LEU A 487 -3.57 23.42 4.70
N ALA A 488 -4.05 23.02 3.52
CA ALA A 488 -4.51 23.96 2.49
C ALA A 488 -5.71 24.80 2.98
N ASP A 489 -6.70 24.22 3.67
CA ASP A 489 -7.82 24.96 4.26
C ASP A 489 -7.34 25.93 5.36
N GLU A 490 -6.53 25.44 6.30
CA GLU A 490 -5.97 26.24 7.39
C GLU A 490 -5.06 27.39 6.89
N SER A 491 -4.45 27.23 5.71
CA SER A 491 -3.58 28.23 5.05
C SER A 491 -4.31 29.16 4.09
N GLY A 492 -5.65 29.11 4.05
CA GLY A 492 -6.48 30.02 3.23
C GLY A 492 -6.44 29.71 1.73
N TRP A 493 -6.06 28.49 1.31
CA TRP A 493 -5.97 28.17 -0.12
C TRP A 493 -7.32 28.07 -0.83
N TYR A 494 -8.42 28.01 -0.06
CA TYR A 494 -9.80 28.06 -0.56
C TYR A 494 -10.45 29.44 -0.41
N GLU A 495 -9.71 30.51 -0.04
CA GLU A 495 -10.27 31.84 0.07
C GLU A 495 -10.87 32.32 -1.25
N GLY A 496 -12.13 32.76 -1.21
CA GLY A 496 -12.89 33.17 -2.40
C GLY A 496 -13.47 32.01 -3.23
N ASP A 497 -13.24 30.76 -2.83
CA ASP A 497 -13.74 29.55 -3.50
C ASP A 497 -14.46 28.63 -2.50
N ILE A 498 -15.64 29.07 -2.06
CA ILE A 498 -16.44 28.35 -1.05
C ILE A 498 -16.90 26.97 -1.55
N GLU A 499 -17.08 26.81 -2.86
CA GLU A 499 -17.49 25.55 -3.49
C GLU A 499 -16.38 24.50 -3.37
N SER A 500 -15.15 24.86 -3.70
CA SER A 500 -14.00 23.96 -3.50
C SER A 500 -13.71 23.67 -2.01
N ARG A 501 -14.02 24.61 -1.11
CA ARG A 501 -13.94 24.37 0.33
C ARG A 501 -14.98 23.36 0.81
N ILE A 502 -16.19 23.38 0.25
CA ILE A 502 -17.20 22.34 0.47
C ILE A 502 -16.66 20.99 -0.06
N GLY A 503 -16.00 20.98 -1.21
CA GLY A 503 -15.37 19.78 -1.76
C GLY A 503 -14.30 19.18 -0.85
N TYR A 504 -13.48 20.01 -0.21
CA TYR A 504 -12.56 19.57 0.84
C TYR A 504 -13.30 18.93 2.01
N LEU A 505 -14.34 19.57 2.53
CA LEU A 505 -15.13 19.01 3.64
C LEU A 505 -15.84 17.71 3.24
N ASP A 506 -16.33 17.60 2.00
CA ASP A 506 -16.92 16.36 1.48
C ASP A 506 -15.89 15.22 1.41
N SER A 507 -14.67 15.52 0.98
CA SER A 507 -13.52 14.61 1.05
C SER A 507 -13.26 14.14 2.48
N MET A 508 -13.27 15.04 3.46
CA MET A 508 -13.10 14.70 4.88
C MET A 508 -14.28 13.87 5.41
N LEU A 509 -15.52 14.24 5.08
CA LEU A 509 -16.73 13.52 5.48
C LEU A 509 -16.72 12.08 4.98
N PHE A 510 -16.32 11.88 3.73
CA PHE A 510 -16.18 10.57 3.14
C PHE A 510 -15.19 9.68 3.94
N ARG A 511 -14.04 10.24 4.37
CA ARG A 511 -13.04 9.52 5.17
C ARG A 511 -13.48 9.31 6.62
N ALA A 512 -14.25 10.22 7.20
CA ALA A 512 -14.87 10.02 8.52
C ALA A 512 -15.92 8.89 8.49
N ARG A 513 -16.75 8.84 7.45
CA ARG A 513 -17.73 7.76 7.25
C ARG A 513 -17.07 6.39 7.07
N ARG A 514 -15.85 6.32 6.51
CA ARG A 514 -15.07 5.09 6.42
C ARG A 514 -14.82 4.45 7.79
N LEU A 515 -14.51 5.26 8.82
CA LEU A 515 -14.31 4.75 10.18
C LEU A 515 -15.56 4.03 10.71
N VAL A 516 -16.73 4.63 10.48
CA VAL A 516 -18.02 4.11 10.94
C VAL A 516 -18.40 2.84 10.18
N VAL A 517 -18.25 2.87 8.86
CA VAL A 517 -18.73 1.77 7.99
C VAL A 517 -17.81 0.56 8.05
N ASP A 518 -16.49 0.72 8.02
CA ASP A 518 -15.53 -0.39 8.11
C ASP A 518 -15.69 -1.14 9.44
N THR A 519 -15.71 -0.42 10.57
CA THR A 519 -15.94 -1.00 11.89
C THR A 519 -17.35 -1.57 12.04
N GLY A 520 -18.36 -0.91 11.46
CA GLY A 520 -19.75 -1.39 11.40
C GLY A 520 -19.84 -2.75 10.71
N LEU A 521 -19.20 -2.89 9.55
CA LEU A 521 -19.18 -4.13 8.78
C LEU A 521 -18.46 -5.26 9.52
N HIS A 522 -17.26 -5.01 10.04
CA HIS A 522 -16.37 -6.07 10.51
C HIS A 522 -16.46 -6.38 12.00
N ALA A 523 -16.90 -5.44 12.83
CA ALA A 523 -17.03 -5.63 14.28
C ALA A 523 -18.47 -5.56 14.80
N MET A 524 -19.37 -4.78 14.18
CA MET A 524 -20.71 -4.53 14.72
C MET A 524 -21.83 -5.26 13.96
N GLY A 525 -21.45 -6.18 13.05
CA GLY A 525 -22.42 -7.02 12.35
C GLY A 525 -23.31 -6.30 11.35
N TRP A 526 -22.88 -5.16 10.81
CA TRP A 526 -23.64 -4.45 9.79
C TRP A 526 -23.73 -5.27 8.51
N THR A 527 -24.91 -5.22 7.91
CA THR A 527 -25.12 -5.72 6.55
C THR A 527 -24.54 -4.73 5.53
N ARG A 528 -24.25 -5.23 4.32
CA ARG A 528 -23.87 -4.37 3.19
C ARG A 528 -24.89 -3.25 2.95
N GLN A 529 -26.20 -3.54 3.08
CA GLN A 529 -27.25 -2.54 2.88
C GLN A 529 -27.21 -1.43 3.94
N GLN A 530 -26.98 -1.76 5.21
CA GLN A 530 -26.82 -0.74 6.26
C GLN A 530 -25.67 0.21 5.98
N ALA A 531 -24.55 -0.30 5.43
CA ALA A 531 -23.43 0.51 5.02
C ALA A 531 -23.75 1.44 3.82
N ILE A 532 -24.54 0.96 2.86
CA ILE A 532 -25.07 1.78 1.75
C ILE A 532 -25.99 2.87 2.28
N ASP A 533 -26.92 2.52 3.17
CA ASP A 533 -27.89 3.44 3.77
C ASP A 533 -27.21 4.52 4.63
N TYR A 534 -26.00 4.24 5.16
CA TYR A 534 -25.17 5.22 5.85
C TYR A 534 -24.53 6.26 4.90
N GLY A 535 -24.65 6.07 3.60
CA GLY A 535 -24.22 7.03 2.58
C GLY A 535 -22.88 6.71 1.92
N MET A 536 -22.44 5.45 1.96
CA MET A 536 -21.22 5.02 1.24
C MET A 536 -21.55 4.35 -0.09
N PRO A 537 -20.79 4.63 -1.14
CA PRO A 537 -20.97 3.96 -2.44
C PRO A 537 -20.81 2.44 -2.33
N PRO A 538 -21.62 1.64 -3.04
CA PRO A 538 -21.53 0.18 -3.02
C PRO A 538 -20.13 -0.36 -3.36
N SER A 539 -19.44 0.24 -4.32
CA SER A 539 -18.07 -0.16 -4.71
C SER A 539 -17.04 0.03 -3.60
N GLU A 540 -17.18 1.09 -2.81
CA GLU A 540 -16.31 1.33 -1.66
C GLU A 540 -16.60 0.33 -0.52
N ILE A 541 -17.86 0.02 -0.27
CA ILE A 541 -18.22 -1.01 0.72
C ILE A 541 -17.64 -2.36 0.31
N ASP A 542 -17.78 -2.73 -0.96
CA ASP A 542 -17.23 -3.98 -1.49
C ASP A 542 -15.69 -4.01 -1.39
N ARG A 543 -15.02 -2.86 -1.49
CA ARG A 543 -13.59 -2.71 -1.21
C ARG A 543 -13.26 -2.95 0.27
N TYR A 544 -14.03 -2.40 1.20
CA TYR A 544 -13.77 -2.58 2.64
C TYR A 544 -13.94 -4.05 3.06
N VAL A 545 -14.89 -4.75 2.45
CA VAL A 545 -15.11 -6.18 2.70
C VAL A 545 -13.91 -7.04 2.32
N VAL A 546 -13.18 -6.70 1.25
CA VAL A 546 -12.01 -7.46 0.80
C VAL A 546 -10.68 -6.90 1.31
N ASN A 547 -10.70 -5.71 1.93
CA ASN A 547 -9.52 -5.06 2.48
C ASN A 547 -9.86 -4.42 3.85
N PRO A 548 -10.24 -5.23 4.84
CA PRO A 548 -10.75 -4.76 6.13
C PRO A 548 -9.71 -3.93 6.89
N GLY A 549 -10.15 -2.83 7.52
CA GLY A 549 -9.31 -1.94 8.32
C GLY A 549 -8.54 -0.88 7.53
N GLN A 550 -8.27 -1.10 6.23
CA GLN A 550 -7.51 -0.15 5.43
C GLN A 550 -8.20 1.22 5.32
N ALA A 551 -9.51 1.21 5.20
CA ALA A 551 -10.30 2.44 5.08
C ALA A 551 -10.20 3.34 6.33
N CYS A 552 -9.88 2.77 7.51
CA CYS A 552 -9.68 3.51 8.76
C CYS A 552 -8.35 4.28 8.81
N ALA A 553 -7.35 3.84 8.07
CA ALA A 553 -6.00 4.40 8.09
C ALA A 553 -5.96 5.91 7.77
N TYR A 554 -6.79 6.35 6.84
CA TYR A 554 -6.85 7.73 6.33
C TYR A 554 -7.08 8.75 7.44
N MET A 555 -8.26 8.70 8.04
CA MET A 555 -8.68 9.67 9.06
C MET A 555 -7.88 9.49 10.37
N ILE A 556 -7.60 8.26 10.79
CA ILE A 556 -6.79 8.01 11.99
C ILE A 556 -5.38 8.58 11.81
N GLY A 557 -4.78 8.40 10.65
CA GLY A 557 -3.47 8.98 10.32
C GLY A 557 -3.47 10.51 10.36
N GLN A 558 -4.45 11.15 9.71
CA GLN A 558 -4.58 12.61 9.74
C GLN A 558 -4.74 13.15 11.15
N LEU A 559 -5.67 12.58 11.92
CA LEU A 559 -5.95 13.03 13.28
C LEU A 559 -4.71 12.93 14.16
N LYS A 560 -3.90 11.86 14.01
CA LYS A 560 -2.64 11.70 14.77
C LYS A 560 -1.59 12.72 14.36
N ILE A 561 -1.42 13.00 13.07
CA ILE A 561 -0.47 14.04 12.60
C ILE A 561 -0.88 15.42 13.16
N VAL A 562 -2.18 15.74 13.15
CA VAL A 562 -2.69 16.99 13.73
C VAL A 562 -2.47 17.04 15.25
N GLU A 563 -2.77 15.97 15.95
CA GLU A 563 -2.50 15.84 17.41
C GLU A 563 -1.04 16.12 17.73
N LEU A 564 -0.11 15.50 17.00
CA LEU A 564 1.33 15.68 17.19
C LEU A 564 1.79 17.11 16.87
N ARG A 565 1.21 17.73 15.83
CA ARG A 565 1.47 19.14 15.51
C ARG A 565 1.06 20.06 16.65
N GLU A 566 -0.15 19.90 17.17
CA GLU A 566 -0.64 20.73 18.25
C GLU A 566 0.10 20.46 19.58
N LYS A 567 0.51 19.20 19.84
CA LYS A 567 1.39 18.83 20.95
C LYS A 567 2.73 19.59 20.87
N ALA A 568 3.37 19.58 19.70
CA ALA A 568 4.61 20.30 19.47
C ALA A 568 4.42 21.83 19.62
N ARG A 569 3.35 22.36 19.06
CA ARG A 569 3.01 23.80 19.17
C ARG A 569 2.79 24.22 20.61
N ALA A 570 2.07 23.45 21.40
CA ALA A 570 1.82 23.72 22.80
C ALA A 570 3.09 23.66 23.66
N ALA A 571 3.97 22.70 23.38
CA ALA A 571 5.21 22.51 24.12
C ALA A 571 6.28 23.56 23.81
N LEU A 572 6.44 23.96 22.56
CA LEU A 572 7.49 24.88 22.09
C LEU A 572 7.08 26.34 22.10
N GLY A 573 5.77 26.65 22.17
CA GLY A 573 5.27 28.03 22.20
C GLY A 573 5.80 28.86 21.02
N GLU A 574 6.51 29.97 21.32
CA GLU A 574 7.08 30.88 20.31
C GLU A 574 8.22 30.25 19.49
N GLN A 575 8.82 29.15 19.95
CA GLN A 575 9.86 28.44 19.22
C GLN A 575 9.30 27.44 18.19
N PHE A 576 7.99 27.20 18.18
CA PHE A 576 7.37 26.32 17.22
C PHE A 576 7.49 26.86 15.79
N SER A 577 8.03 26.03 14.89
CA SER A 577 8.02 26.28 13.43
C SER A 577 7.25 25.17 12.73
N LEU A 578 6.27 25.56 11.92
CA LEU A 578 5.49 24.63 11.12
C LEU A 578 6.38 23.90 10.08
N GLN A 579 7.31 24.63 9.46
CA GLN A 579 8.26 24.07 8.51
C GLN A 579 9.16 23.01 9.17
N GLN A 580 9.68 23.29 10.38
CA GLN A 580 10.50 22.31 11.12
C GLN A 580 9.68 21.09 11.52
N PHE A 581 8.43 21.26 11.94
CA PHE A 581 7.54 20.14 12.20
C PHE A 581 7.34 19.27 10.94
N HIS A 582 7.11 19.90 9.79
CA HIS A 582 7.00 19.19 8.51
C HIS A 582 8.30 18.45 8.14
N ASN A 583 9.47 19.07 8.36
CA ASN A 583 10.77 18.42 8.14
C ASN A 583 10.91 17.16 9.00
N VAL A 584 10.47 17.21 10.26
CA VAL A 584 10.50 16.06 11.18
C VAL A 584 9.60 14.93 10.68
N VAL A 585 8.37 15.23 10.29
CA VAL A 585 7.40 14.23 9.83
C VAL A 585 7.84 13.60 8.49
N LEU A 586 8.25 14.42 7.53
CA LEU A 586 8.64 13.95 6.19
C LEU A 586 10.01 13.26 6.21
N GLY A 587 10.95 13.76 7.00
CA GLY A 587 12.28 13.18 7.17
C GLY A 587 12.28 11.81 7.85
N ALA A 588 11.24 11.50 8.61
CA ALA A 588 11.08 10.19 9.25
C ALA A 588 10.81 9.05 8.24
N GLY A 589 10.34 9.38 7.02
CA GLY A 589 9.90 8.39 6.06
C GLY A 589 8.51 7.82 6.38
N VAL A 590 8.19 6.66 5.80
CA VAL A 590 6.88 6.00 6.01
C VAL A 590 6.93 5.11 7.25
N VAL A 591 6.93 5.76 8.43
CA VAL A 591 6.99 5.09 9.74
C VAL A 591 5.60 4.85 10.35
N PRO A 592 5.44 3.88 11.28
CA PRO A 592 4.22 3.75 12.09
C PRO A 592 3.91 5.02 12.89
N LEU A 593 2.64 5.32 13.12
CA LEU A 593 2.23 6.49 13.91
C LEU A 593 2.79 6.50 15.34
N THR A 594 2.94 5.32 15.95
CA THR A 594 3.58 5.18 17.28
C THR A 594 5.08 5.50 17.25
N MET A 595 5.75 5.26 16.14
CA MET A 595 7.15 5.65 15.94
C MET A 595 7.25 7.15 15.62
N LEU A 596 6.33 7.68 14.80
CA LEU A 596 6.24 9.12 14.52
C LEU A 596 6.05 9.93 15.81
N GLU A 597 5.21 9.45 16.73
CA GLU A 597 5.01 10.12 18.03
C GLU A 597 6.31 10.25 18.81
N ARG A 598 7.12 9.19 18.90
CA ARG A 598 8.42 9.24 19.56
C ARG A 598 9.38 10.23 18.91
N ILE A 599 9.41 10.24 17.55
CA ILE A 599 10.26 11.17 16.79
C ILE A 599 9.86 12.63 17.07
N VAL A 600 8.56 12.92 17.16
CA VAL A 600 8.07 14.27 17.51
C VAL A 600 8.37 14.60 18.97
N ASP A 601 8.30 13.65 19.90
CA ASP A 601 8.68 13.86 21.30
C ASP A 601 10.18 14.18 21.43
N ASP A 602 11.04 13.48 20.70
CA ASP A 602 12.48 13.75 20.66
C ASP A 602 12.75 15.15 20.04
N TYR A 603 12.04 15.54 18.99
CA TYR A 603 12.11 16.89 18.42
C TYR A 603 11.73 17.96 19.45
N ILE A 604 10.62 17.78 20.19
CA ILE A 604 10.19 18.71 21.24
C ILE A 604 11.27 18.82 22.33
N ALA A 605 11.81 17.69 22.77
CA ALA A 605 12.85 17.67 23.79
C ALA A 605 14.15 18.39 23.34
N ALA A 606 14.57 18.19 22.09
CA ALA A 606 15.76 18.80 21.53
C ALA A 606 15.60 20.32 21.29
N ALA A 607 14.41 20.78 20.86
CA ALA A 607 14.15 22.18 20.59
C ALA A 607 13.84 22.99 21.87
N GLY A 608 13.41 22.33 22.96
CA GLY A 608 13.17 22.96 24.27
C GLY A 608 14.38 23.00 25.20
N ALA A 609 15.51 22.39 24.79
CA ALA A 609 16.78 22.37 25.55
C ALA A 609 17.68 23.55 25.18
#